data_3283301513eded6ea1c8423e08cc3257
#
_entry.id   3283301513eded6ea1c8423e08cc3257
#
_cell.length_a   1.000
_cell.length_b   1.000
_cell.length_c   1.000
_cell.angle_alpha   90.00
_cell.angle_beta   90.00
_cell.angle_gamma   90.00
#
_symmetry.space_group_name_H-M   'P 1'
#
loop_
_entity.id
_entity.type
_entity.pdbx_description
1 polymer ?
#
loop_
_entity_poly.entity_id
_entity_poly.type
_entity_poly.pdbx_seq_one_letter_code
_entity_poly.pdbx_strand_id
1 'polypeptide(L)'
;MDYLSIIRQPIEEDLNNFTKLFNSCFSHKDALLSEVLSYVQKRGGKHMRPMLLLLMAKNYGQITDVTQYSAVSLELLHTSSLIHDDVVDESDERRGQPSVNSSYNNKVAVLVGDYILSTVLLNVSFTYNQRIVEYLAELGRVLASGELLQLSNIKNQEIREDIYYEVIQKKTAALFEACAAIGALSANASDDAVAKAKEFGMNLGMMFQIRDDIFDYFDSKEIGKPTGNDMAEGKLTLPVIYALNNTDFEAMQTLAKKVKAGTINTDEIRMALTAYVDYVIQRTK
;
A
#
# COMPACT_ATOMS: atom_id res chain seq x y z
N MET A 1 -10.21 4.14 23.05
CA MET A 1 -9.81 5.51 22.62
C MET A 1 -10.03 5.57 21.13
N ASP A 2 -10.80 6.54 20.63
CA ASP A 2 -11.01 6.67 19.18
C ASP A 2 -9.84 7.43 18.53
N TYR A 3 -8.84 6.67 18.11
CA TYR A 3 -7.63 7.22 17.47
C TYR A 3 -7.93 7.96 16.16
N LEU A 4 -8.96 7.54 15.40
CA LEU A 4 -9.31 8.20 14.13
C LEU A 4 -9.85 9.60 14.38
N SER A 5 -10.67 9.80 15.39
CA SER A 5 -11.16 11.13 15.77
C SER A 5 -10.01 12.05 16.19
N ILE A 6 -9.06 11.55 17.00
CA ILE A 6 -7.88 12.33 17.40
C ILE A 6 -7.03 12.76 16.18
N ILE A 7 -6.83 11.86 15.22
CA ILE A 7 -6.05 12.11 14.00
C ILE A 7 -6.75 13.15 13.11
N ARG A 8 -8.08 13.06 12.97
CA ARG A 8 -8.88 13.93 12.09
C ARG A 8 -9.10 15.34 12.65
N GLN A 9 -9.30 15.45 13.95
CA GLN A 9 -9.65 16.73 14.60
C GLN A 9 -8.80 17.92 14.14
N PRO A 10 -7.46 17.86 14.10
CA PRO A 10 -6.65 19.01 13.71
C PRO A 10 -6.72 19.38 12.22
N ILE A 11 -7.22 18.49 11.35
CA ILE A 11 -7.25 18.66 9.88
C ILE A 11 -8.63 18.44 9.27
N GLU A 12 -9.69 18.54 10.06
CA GLU A 12 -11.05 18.16 9.61
C GLU A 12 -11.54 18.98 8.43
N GLU A 13 -11.36 20.30 8.45
CA GLU A 13 -11.73 21.17 7.35
C GLU A 13 -10.88 20.89 6.10
N ASP A 14 -9.57 20.71 6.29
CA ASP A 14 -8.64 20.42 5.21
C ASP A 14 -8.93 19.06 4.56
N LEU A 15 -9.32 18.06 5.37
CA LEU A 15 -9.72 16.74 4.90
C LEU A 15 -11.05 16.80 4.11
N ASN A 16 -11.98 17.66 4.51
CA ASN A 16 -13.20 17.90 3.76
C ASN A 16 -12.91 18.56 2.40
N ASN A 17 -11.98 19.52 2.34
CA ASN A 17 -11.56 20.16 1.09
C ASN A 17 -10.85 19.15 0.18
N PHE A 18 -9.92 18.35 0.72
CA PHE A 18 -9.31 17.22 0.02
C PHE A 18 -10.39 16.30 -0.58
N THR A 19 -11.38 15.89 0.22
CA THR A 19 -12.42 14.96 -0.23
C THR A 19 -13.23 15.52 -1.39
N LYS A 20 -13.58 16.81 -1.36
CA LYS A 20 -14.29 17.49 -2.47
C LYS A 20 -13.43 17.49 -3.74
N LEU A 21 -12.17 17.87 -3.63
CA LEU A 21 -11.24 17.93 -4.75
C LEU A 21 -10.96 16.53 -5.32
N PHE A 22 -10.71 15.55 -4.46
CA PHE A 22 -10.51 14.15 -4.85
C PHE A 22 -11.73 13.60 -5.60
N ASN A 23 -12.93 13.82 -5.07
CA ASN A 23 -14.16 13.33 -5.69
C ASN A 23 -14.42 13.98 -7.06
N SER A 24 -14.00 15.23 -7.28
CA SER A 24 -14.15 15.89 -8.57
C SER A 24 -13.32 15.23 -9.69
N CYS A 25 -12.27 14.49 -9.34
CA CYS A 25 -11.42 13.76 -10.29
C CYS A 25 -12.10 12.53 -10.90
N PHE A 26 -13.23 12.08 -10.33
CA PHE A 26 -13.96 10.87 -10.78
C PHE A 26 -15.17 11.19 -11.65
N SER A 27 -15.23 12.37 -12.27
CA SER A 27 -16.31 12.78 -13.16
C SER A 27 -15.84 12.84 -14.60
N HIS A 28 -16.57 12.21 -15.52
CA HIS A 28 -16.33 12.27 -16.96
C HIS A 28 -17.64 12.26 -17.74
N LYS A 29 -17.63 12.81 -18.97
CA LYS A 29 -18.82 12.85 -19.86
C LYS A 29 -19.04 11.57 -20.66
N ASP A 30 -18.02 10.77 -20.88
CA ASP A 30 -18.16 9.45 -21.50
C ASP A 30 -18.84 8.47 -20.55
N ALA A 31 -19.86 7.74 -21.04
CA ALA A 31 -20.73 6.93 -20.20
C ALA A 31 -19.98 5.78 -19.50
N LEU A 32 -19.18 5.01 -20.25
CA LEU A 32 -18.45 3.87 -19.69
C LEU A 32 -17.41 4.34 -18.68
N LEU A 33 -16.60 5.36 -19.04
CA LEU A 33 -15.58 5.88 -18.16
C LEU A 33 -16.18 6.48 -16.88
N SER A 34 -17.30 7.23 -17.00
CA SER A 34 -18.01 7.79 -15.84
C SER A 34 -18.55 6.70 -14.91
N GLU A 35 -19.08 5.61 -15.47
CA GLU A 35 -19.57 4.47 -14.69
C GLU A 35 -18.44 3.81 -13.91
N VAL A 36 -17.31 3.48 -14.56
CA VAL A 36 -16.19 2.79 -13.91
C VAL A 36 -15.51 3.72 -12.89
N LEU A 37 -15.33 5.01 -13.18
CA LEU A 37 -14.80 5.98 -12.22
C LEU A 37 -15.70 6.08 -10.98
N SER A 38 -17.02 6.12 -11.15
CA SER A 38 -17.98 6.11 -10.04
C SER A 38 -17.90 4.81 -9.23
N TYR A 39 -17.66 3.68 -9.88
CA TYR A 39 -17.44 2.40 -9.23
C TYR A 39 -16.17 2.42 -8.36
N VAL A 40 -15.06 2.93 -8.88
CA VAL A 40 -13.81 3.10 -8.13
C VAL A 40 -13.99 4.04 -6.93
N GLN A 41 -14.64 5.19 -7.15
CA GLN A 41 -14.90 6.19 -6.10
C GLN A 41 -15.69 5.62 -4.91
N LYS A 42 -16.74 4.83 -5.18
CA LYS A 42 -17.60 4.23 -4.13
C LYS A 42 -16.86 3.24 -3.22
N ARG A 43 -15.74 2.69 -3.67
CA ARG A 43 -14.92 1.76 -2.90
C ARG A 43 -14.16 2.40 -1.75
N GLY A 44 -14.14 3.72 -1.67
CA GLY A 44 -13.63 4.56 -0.60
C GLY A 44 -12.58 3.93 0.32
N GLY A 45 -11.66 4.70 0.82
CA GLY A 45 -10.70 4.28 1.83
C GLY A 45 -10.85 5.10 3.11
N LYS A 46 -10.09 4.74 4.13
CA LYS A 46 -9.97 5.54 5.34
C LYS A 46 -9.16 6.84 5.10
N HIS A 47 -8.62 7.03 3.90
CA HIS A 47 -7.78 8.17 3.48
C HIS A 47 -6.61 8.44 4.46
N MET A 48 -6.00 7.36 4.98
CA MET A 48 -4.90 7.48 5.95
C MET A 48 -3.68 8.21 5.37
N ARG A 49 -3.41 8.03 4.08
CA ARG A 49 -2.30 8.69 3.39
C ARG A 49 -2.49 10.18 3.23
N PRO A 50 -3.62 10.67 2.68
CA PRO A 50 -3.94 12.09 2.71
C PRO A 50 -3.92 12.70 4.11
N MET A 51 -4.45 12.00 5.13
CA MET A 51 -4.39 12.47 6.52
C MET A 51 -2.95 12.66 6.99
N LEU A 52 -2.05 11.70 6.71
CA LEU A 52 -0.63 11.83 7.05
C LEU A 52 -0.01 13.05 6.35
N LEU A 53 -0.26 13.24 5.06
CA LEU A 53 0.27 14.36 4.30
C LEU A 53 -0.21 15.71 4.87
N LEU A 54 -1.52 15.83 5.14
CA LEU A 54 -2.11 17.05 5.72
C LEU A 54 -1.57 17.34 7.13
N LEU A 55 -1.43 16.31 7.97
CA LEU A 55 -0.85 16.46 9.32
C LEU A 55 0.61 16.92 9.26
N MET A 56 1.40 16.36 8.35
CA MET A 56 2.79 16.76 8.17
C MET A 56 2.89 18.18 7.65
N ALA A 57 2.05 18.58 6.68
CA ALA A 57 2.00 19.96 6.22
C ALA A 57 1.65 20.93 7.37
N LYS A 58 0.64 20.58 8.17
CA LYS A 58 0.21 21.41 9.30
C LYS A 58 1.26 21.50 10.41
N ASN A 59 2.04 20.43 10.60
CA ASN A 59 3.15 20.42 11.59
C ASN A 59 4.29 21.36 11.20
N TYR A 60 4.55 21.53 9.90
CA TYR A 60 5.65 22.37 9.41
C TYR A 60 5.23 23.76 8.93
N GLY A 61 3.94 24.00 8.74
CA GLY A 61 3.45 25.28 8.27
C GLY A 61 1.93 25.30 8.08
N GLN A 62 1.48 25.89 6.98
CA GLN A 62 0.06 26.00 6.64
C GLN A 62 -0.29 25.05 5.49
N ILE A 63 -1.48 24.50 5.56
CA ILE A 63 -2.08 23.76 4.44
C ILE A 63 -2.57 24.77 3.41
N THR A 64 -2.13 24.60 2.17
CA THR A 64 -2.45 25.46 1.03
C THR A 64 -3.01 24.63 -0.12
N ASP A 65 -3.38 25.30 -1.23
CA ASP A 65 -3.78 24.60 -2.46
C ASP A 65 -2.68 23.63 -2.96
N VAL A 66 -1.40 24.00 -2.79
CA VAL A 66 -0.27 23.11 -3.10
C VAL A 66 -0.36 21.81 -2.31
N THR A 67 -0.69 21.91 -1.03
CA THR A 67 -0.88 20.73 -0.16
C THR A 67 -2.08 19.89 -0.60
N GLN A 68 -3.20 20.55 -0.95
CA GLN A 68 -4.43 19.86 -1.38
C GLN A 68 -4.21 19.11 -2.70
N TYR A 69 -3.63 19.76 -3.72
CA TYR A 69 -3.31 19.10 -5.00
C TYR A 69 -2.29 17.97 -4.82
N SER A 70 -1.33 18.13 -3.92
CA SER A 70 -0.36 17.07 -3.59
C SER A 70 -1.03 15.85 -2.96
N ALA A 71 -1.93 16.08 -2.00
CA ALA A 71 -2.67 15.01 -1.32
C ALA A 71 -3.57 14.23 -2.30
N VAL A 72 -4.27 14.96 -3.18
CA VAL A 72 -5.09 14.36 -4.24
C VAL A 72 -4.24 13.54 -5.21
N SER A 73 -3.13 14.10 -5.68
CA SER A 73 -2.23 13.42 -6.62
C SER A 73 -1.68 12.12 -6.02
N LEU A 74 -1.30 12.15 -4.75
CA LEU A 74 -0.76 10.96 -4.06
C LEU A 74 -1.82 9.88 -3.86
N GLU A 75 -3.05 10.24 -3.47
CA GLU A 75 -4.13 9.26 -3.29
C GLU A 75 -4.63 8.71 -4.64
N LEU A 76 -4.63 9.53 -5.72
CA LEU A 76 -4.91 9.07 -7.08
C LEU A 76 -3.84 8.10 -7.57
N LEU A 77 -2.54 8.38 -7.33
CA LEU A 77 -1.45 7.47 -7.68
C LEU A 77 -1.62 6.12 -6.97
N HIS A 78 -1.92 6.14 -5.68
CA HIS A 78 -2.22 4.92 -4.93
C HIS A 78 -3.46 4.19 -5.48
N THR A 79 -4.52 4.93 -5.85
CA THR A 79 -5.74 4.33 -6.41
C THR A 79 -5.45 3.66 -7.75
N SER A 80 -4.67 4.32 -8.62
CA SER A 80 -4.24 3.75 -9.90
C SER A 80 -3.39 2.49 -9.69
N SER A 81 -2.40 2.51 -8.78
CA SER A 81 -1.57 1.34 -8.51
C SER A 81 -2.42 0.16 -8.04
N LEU A 82 -3.40 0.36 -7.16
CA LEU A 82 -4.29 -0.71 -6.69
C LEU A 82 -5.11 -1.34 -7.83
N ILE A 83 -5.55 -0.56 -8.83
CA ILE A 83 -6.28 -1.08 -9.99
C ILE A 83 -5.36 -1.92 -10.87
N HIS A 84 -4.12 -1.47 -11.10
CA HIS A 84 -3.13 -2.22 -11.86
C HIS A 84 -2.69 -3.49 -11.12
N ASP A 85 -2.49 -3.42 -9.81
CA ASP A 85 -2.14 -4.56 -8.96
C ASP A 85 -3.23 -5.64 -9.01
N ASP A 86 -4.53 -5.26 -8.97
CA ASP A 86 -5.64 -6.20 -9.10
C ASP A 86 -5.59 -7.00 -10.42
N VAL A 87 -5.10 -6.37 -11.51
CA VAL A 87 -4.92 -7.06 -12.80
C VAL A 87 -3.69 -7.96 -12.78
N VAL A 88 -2.58 -7.51 -12.19
CA VAL A 88 -1.31 -8.25 -12.10
C VAL A 88 -1.45 -9.47 -11.20
N ASP A 89 -2.11 -9.32 -10.06
CA ASP A 89 -2.36 -10.38 -9.07
C ASP A 89 -3.57 -11.26 -9.45
N GLU A 90 -4.24 -10.99 -10.58
CA GLU A 90 -5.49 -11.68 -11.02
C GLU A 90 -6.55 -11.70 -9.91
N SER A 91 -6.62 -10.65 -9.10
CA SER A 91 -7.50 -10.58 -7.94
C SER A 91 -8.95 -10.34 -8.34
N ASP A 92 -9.86 -11.18 -7.86
CA ASP A 92 -11.31 -11.05 -8.11
C ASP A 92 -11.99 -10.07 -7.16
N GLU A 93 -11.37 -9.81 -6.01
CA GLU A 93 -11.98 -9.02 -4.94
C GLU A 93 -10.97 -8.06 -4.29
N ARG A 94 -11.45 -6.86 -3.93
CA ARG A 94 -10.71 -5.89 -3.13
C ARG A 94 -11.62 -5.23 -2.10
N ARG A 95 -11.25 -5.29 -0.82
CA ARG A 95 -12.00 -4.72 0.31
C ARG A 95 -13.45 -5.23 0.39
N GLY A 96 -13.68 -6.51 0.15
CA GLY A 96 -15.00 -7.10 0.22
C GLY A 96 -15.93 -6.76 -0.97
N GLN A 97 -15.38 -6.25 -2.07
CA GLN A 97 -16.12 -5.95 -3.29
C GLN A 97 -15.37 -6.46 -4.52
N PRO A 98 -16.08 -6.88 -5.61
CA PRO A 98 -15.44 -7.34 -6.83
C PRO A 98 -14.41 -6.32 -7.33
N SER A 99 -13.24 -6.74 -7.82
CA SER A 99 -12.22 -5.86 -8.40
C SER A 99 -12.71 -5.21 -9.72
N VAL A 100 -12.03 -4.17 -10.22
CA VAL A 100 -12.42 -3.53 -11.50
C VAL A 100 -12.29 -4.51 -12.65
N ASN A 101 -11.21 -5.30 -12.68
CA ASN A 101 -10.98 -6.35 -13.68
C ASN A 101 -12.05 -7.45 -13.62
N SER A 102 -12.48 -7.86 -12.44
CA SER A 102 -13.56 -8.84 -12.25
C SER A 102 -14.92 -8.29 -12.69
N SER A 103 -15.23 -7.01 -12.38
CA SER A 103 -16.53 -6.39 -12.72
C SER A 103 -16.65 -6.01 -14.19
N TYR A 104 -15.56 -5.62 -14.85
CA TYR A 104 -15.57 -5.10 -16.22
C TYR A 104 -14.67 -5.91 -17.17
N ASN A 105 -13.46 -6.13 -16.92
CA ASN A 105 -12.38 -6.95 -17.50
C ASN A 105 -11.01 -6.24 -17.36
N ASN A 106 -9.92 -6.98 -17.65
CA ASN A 106 -8.55 -6.47 -17.56
C ASN A 106 -8.29 -5.25 -18.46
N LYS A 107 -8.86 -5.20 -19.68
CA LYS A 107 -8.64 -4.08 -20.61
C LYS A 107 -9.22 -2.77 -20.06
N VAL A 108 -10.42 -2.83 -19.50
CA VAL A 108 -11.06 -1.66 -18.86
C VAL A 108 -10.29 -1.25 -17.62
N ALA A 109 -9.87 -2.20 -16.78
CA ALA A 109 -9.11 -1.92 -15.56
C ALA A 109 -7.79 -1.20 -15.88
N VAL A 110 -6.99 -1.70 -16.83
CA VAL A 110 -5.74 -1.06 -17.25
C VAL A 110 -5.98 0.37 -17.74
N LEU A 111 -6.96 0.57 -18.65
CA LEU A 111 -7.23 1.89 -19.22
C LEU A 111 -7.76 2.89 -18.19
N VAL A 112 -8.56 2.45 -17.22
CA VAL A 112 -9.04 3.31 -16.12
C VAL A 112 -7.91 3.63 -15.16
N GLY A 113 -7.03 2.67 -14.86
CA GLY A 113 -5.80 2.90 -14.11
C GLY A 113 -4.93 3.98 -14.78
N ASP A 114 -4.71 3.88 -16.10
CA ASP A 114 -3.95 4.86 -16.89
C ASP A 114 -4.62 6.23 -16.91
N TYR A 115 -5.96 6.29 -17.00
CA TYR A 115 -6.70 7.53 -16.91
C TYR A 115 -6.50 8.22 -15.56
N ILE A 116 -6.60 7.46 -14.47
CA ILE A 116 -6.37 7.99 -13.11
C ILE A 116 -4.91 8.43 -12.96
N LEU A 117 -3.94 7.66 -13.46
CA LEU A 117 -2.53 8.03 -13.46
C LEU A 117 -2.27 9.32 -14.25
N SER A 118 -2.93 9.49 -15.40
CA SER A 118 -2.87 10.75 -16.16
C SER A 118 -3.49 11.92 -15.41
N THR A 119 -4.55 11.64 -14.62
CA THR A 119 -5.16 12.63 -13.73
C THR A 119 -4.21 13.03 -12.58
N VAL A 120 -3.34 12.14 -12.12
CA VAL A 120 -2.24 12.48 -11.18
C VAL A 120 -1.33 13.52 -11.79
N LEU A 121 -0.87 13.31 -13.04
CA LEU A 121 0.03 14.23 -13.74
C LEU A 121 -0.61 15.64 -13.88
N LEU A 122 -1.90 15.67 -14.19
CA LEU A 122 -2.63 16.92 -14.29
C LEU A 122 -2.72 17.63 -12.92
N ASN A 123 -3.13 16.91 -11.86
CA ASN A 123 -3.27 17.52 -10.53
C ASN A 123 -1.94 17.99 -9.94
N VAL A 124 -0.87 17.21 -10.07
CA VAL A 124 0.44 17.61 -9.56
C VAL A 124 1.00 18.83 -10.29
N SER A 125 0.66 19.04 -11.56
CA SER A 125 1.07 20.22 -12.30
C SER A 125 0.52 21.52 -11.70
N PHE A 126 -0.64 21.49 -11.05
CA PHE A 126 -1.23 22.66 -10.37
C PHE A 126 -0.51 23.04 -9.07
N THR A 127 0.41 22.21 -8.59
CA THR A 127 1.26 22.59 -7.46
C THR A 127 2.30 23.64 -7.83
N TYR A 128 2.65 23.75 -9.12
CA TYR A 128 3.74 24.60 -9.63
C TYR A 128 5.06 24.38 -8.86
N ASN A 129 5.24 23.21 -8.26
CA ASN A 129 6.41 22.85 -7.45
C ASN A 129 7.11 21.65 -8.08
N GLN A 130 8.24 21.92 -8.74
CA GLN A 130 9.01 20.88 -9.44
C GLN A 130 9.46 19.76 -8.50
N ARG A 131 9.84 20.06 -7.26
CA ARG A 131 10.27 19.03 -6.29
C ARG A 131 9.16 18.04 -5.96
N ILE A 132 7.91 18.51 -5.86
CA ILE A 132 6.74 17.64 -5.62
C ILE A 132 6.48 16.76 -6.85
N VAL A 133 6.59 17.32 -8.05
CA VAL A 133 6.47 16.55 -9.31
C VAL A 133 7.53 15.45 -9.37
N GLU A 134 8.78 15.78 -9.08
CA GLU A 134 9.90 14.83 -9.06
C GLU A 134 9.66 13.70 -8.03
N TYR A 135 9.20 14.06 -6.83
CA TYR A 135 8.87 13.07 -5.79
C TYR A 135 7.78 12.09 -6.23
N LEU A 136 6.69 12.58 -6.81
CA LEU A 136 5.60 11.72 -7.29
C LEU A 136 6.01 10.86 -8.48
N ALA A 137 6.81 11.39 -9.39
CA ALA A 137 7.34 10.64 -10.52
C ALA A 137 8.28 9.51 -10.05
N GLU A 138 9.19 9.81 -9.12
CA GLU A 138 10.09 8.80 -8.55
C GLU A 138 9.31 7.76 -7.72
N LEU A 139 8.31 8.18 -6.95
CA LEU A 139 7.43 7.24 -6.23
C LEU A 139 6.78 6.24 -7.18
N GLY A 140 6.23 6.69 -8.32
CA GLY A 140 5.65 5.79 -9.32
C GLY A 140 6.64 4.75 -9.85
N ARG A 141 7.89 5.17 -10.11
CA ARG A 141 8.98 4.26 -10.51
C ARG A 141 9.33 3.26 -9.42
N VAL A 142 9.42 3.72 -8.17
CA VAL A 142 9.75 2.88 -7.01
C VAL A 142 8.66 1.83 -6.79
N LEU A 143 7.37 2.21 -6.82
CA LEU A 143 6.25 1.27 -6.68
C LEU A 143 6.29 0.18 -7.76
N ALA A 144 6.42 0.56 -9.04
CA ALA A 144 6.49 -0.40 -10.14
C ALA A 144 7.73 -1.31 -10.04
N SER A 145 8.90 -0.78 -9.64
CA SER A 145 10.10 -1.59 -9.44
C SER A 145 9.97 -2.55 -8.26
N GLY A 146 9.23 -2.17 -7.22
CA GLY A 146 8.93 -3.02 -6.07
C GLY A 146 8.03 -4.20 -6.45
N GLU A 147 7.03 -3.96 -7.31
CA GLU A 147 6.16 -5.01 -7.84
C GLU A 147 6.94 -6.02 -8.69
N LEU A 148 7.78 -5.53 -9.62
CA LEU A 148 8.63 -6.39 -10.43
C LEU A 148 9.62 -7.21 -9.58
N LEU A 149 10.18 -6.61 -8.51
CA LEU A 149 11.05 -7.32 -7.58
C LEU A 149 10.29 -8.43 -6.84
N GLN A 150 9.07 -8.17 -6.38
CA GLN A 150 8.22 -9.17 -5.73
C GLN A 150 7.90 -10.33 -6.68
N LEU A 151 7.48 -10.04 -7.93
CA LEU A 151 7.20 -11.07 -8.93
C LEU A 151 8.43 -11.91 -9.27
N SER A 152 9.60 -11.28 -9.34
CA SER A 152 10.87 -11.98 -9.53
C SER A 152 11.21 -12.86 -8.34
N ASN A 153 10.98 -12.37 -7.10
CA ASN A 153 11.27 -13.14 -5.88
C ASN A 153 10.34 -14.35 -5.70
N ILE A 154 9.08 -14.26 -6.12
CA ILE A 154 8.16 -15.41 -6.12
C ILE A 154 8.69 -16.54 -7.00
N LYS A 155 9.29 -16.21 -8.15
CA LYS A 155 9.87 -17.20 -9.08
C LYS A 155 11.19 -17.78 -8.59
N ASN A 156 11.94 -17.04 -7.79
CA ASN A 156 13.21 -17.49 -7.23
C ASN A 156 12.97 -18.39 -6.03
N GLN A 157 13.76 -19.46 -5.90
CA GLN A 157 13.66 -20.36 -4.75
C GLN A 157 14.41 -19.88 -3.51
N GLU A 158 15.10 -18.74 -3.60
CA GLU A 158 15.85 -18.18 -2.49
C GLU A 158 14.92 -17.50 -1.47
N ILE A 159 15.16 -17.76 -0.19
CA ILE A 159 14.45 -17.18 0.93
C ILE A 159 15.39 -16.18 1.58
N ARG A 160 15.21 -14.90 1.26
CA ARG A 160 16.10 -13.81 1.63
C ARG A 160 15.36 -12.72 2.37
N GLU A 161 15.81 -12.44 3.58
CA GLU A 161 15.25 -11.41 4.44
C GLU A 161 15.51 -9.99 3.89
N ASP A 162 16.69 -9.75 3.31
CA ASP A 162 17.02 -8.46 2.71
C ASP A 162 16.13 -8.13 1.50
N ILE A 163 15.77 -9.10 0.66
CA ILE A 163 14.82 -8.91 -0.44
C ILE A 163 13.42 -8.59 0.12
N TYR A 164 13.00 -9.28 1.19
CA TYR A 164 11.73 -8.97 1.83
C TYR A 164 11.68 -7.49 2.26
N TYR A 165 12.71 -7.01 2.97
CA TYR A 165 12.76 -5.61 3.39
C TYR A 165 12.76 -4.64 2.19
N GLU A 166 13.46 -4.95 1.12
CA GLU A 166 13.47 -4.13 -0.10
C GLU A 166 12.09 -4.08 -0.76
N VAL A 167 11.36 -5.21 -0.82
CA VAL A 167 10.00 -5.28 -1.37
C VAL A 167 9.05 -4.41 -0.56
N ILE A 168 8.97 -4.58 0.76
CA ILE A 168 8.04 -3.80 1.59
C ILE A 168 8.41 -2.32 1.65
N GLN A 169 9.70 -1.99 1.55
CA GLN A 169 10.17 -0.62 1.42
C GLN A 169 9.61 0.02 0.15
N LYS A 170 9.75 -0.64 -1.00
CA LYS A 170 9.32 -0.12 -2.30
C LYS A 170 7.81 -0.12 -2.48
N LYS A 171 7.12 -1.19 -2.09
CA LYS A 171 5.65 -1.32 -2.30
C LYS A 171 4.81 -0.52 -1.30
N THR A 172 5.24 -0.44 -0.06
CA THR A 172 4.43 0.14 1.02
C THR A 172 5.08 1.35 1.66
N ALA A 173 6.32 1.23 2.14
CA ALA A 173 6.93 2.29 2.94
C ALA A 173 7.25 3.55 2.12
N ALA A 174 7.62 3.41 0.85
CA ALA A 174 7.87 4.53 -0.05
C ALA A 174 6.66 5.47 -0.19
N LEU A 175 5.44 4.92 -0.14
CA LEU A 175 4.22 5.72 -0.21
C LEU A 175 4.00 6.53 1.08
N PHE A 176 4.28 5.97 2.27
CA PHE A 176 4.25 6.70 3.54
C PHE A 176 5.37 7.75 3.61
N GLU A 177 6.56 7.41 3.14
CA GLU A 177 7.68 8.34 2.99
C GLU A 177 7.28 9.56 2.17
N ALA A 178 6.69 9.32 0.97
CA ALA A 178 6.23 10.38 0.09
C ALA A 178 5.13 11.24 0.72
N CYS A 179 4.18 10.65 1.45
CA CYS A 179 3.16 11.41 2.19
C CYS A 179 3.81 12.41 3.15
N ALA A 180 4.77 11.95 3.94
CA ALA A 180 5.40 12.78 4.95
C ALA A 180 6.31 13.85 4.32
N ALA A 181 7.14 13.46 3.34
CA ALA A 181 8.06 14.37 2.66
C ALA A 181 7.32 15.45 1.85
N ILE A 182 6.33 15.06 1.06
CA ILE A 182 5.54 15.99 0.25
C ILE A 182 4.69 16.91 1.14
N GLY A 183 4.15 16.39 2.26
CA GLY A 183 3.48 17.22 3.26
C GLY A 183 4.37 18.34 3.78
N ALA A 184 5.59 18.03 4.19
CA ALA A 184 6.57 19.03 4.63
C ALA A 184 6.97 20.00 3.50
N LEU A 185 7.25 19.48 2.29
CA LEU A 185 7.56 20.29 1.11
C LEU A 185 6.46 21.28 0.75
N SER A 186 5.20 20.84 0.77
CA SER A 186 4.05 21.68 0.43
C SER A 186 3.82 22.84 1.40
N ALA A 187 4.34 22.71 2.62
CA ALA A 187 4.33 23.74 3.65
C ALA A 187 5.62 24.59 3.67
N ASN A 188 6.49 24.47 2.65
CA ASN A 188 7.77 25.18 2.54
C ASN A 188 8.73 24.89 3.70
N ALA A 189 8.73 23.67 4.22
CA ALA A 189 9.68 23.26 5.26
C ALA A 189 11.13 23.27 4.75
N SER A 190 12.09 23.45 5.66
CA SER A 190 13.52 23.38 5.32
C SER A 190 13.91 21.97 4.83
N ASP A 191 15.01 21.86 4.09
CA ASP A 191 15.50 20.58 3.60
C ASP A 191 15.79 19.58 4.74
N ASP A 192 16.29 20.04 5.89
CA ASP A 192 16.49 19.22 7.10
C ASP A 192 15.14 18.70 7.65
N ALA A 193 14.11 19.55 7.68
CA ALA A 193 12.77 19.13 8.10
C ALA A 193 12.13 18.13 7.13
N VAL A 194 12.32 18.32 5.84
CA VAL A 194 11.88 17.35 4.80
C VAL A 194 12.60 16.03 4.95
N ALA A 195 13.91 16.03 5.21
CA ALA A 195 14.68 14.81 5.44
C ALA A 195 14.17 14.02 6.67
N LYS A 196 13.89 14.72 7.79
CA LYS A 196 13.30 14.10 8.98
C LYS A 196 11.89 13.56 8.74
N ALA A 197 11.08 14.31 8.00
CA ALA A 197 9.73 13.85 7.60
C ALA A 197 9.80 12.59 6.75
N LYS A 198 10.74 12.54 5.81
CA LYS A 198 11.04 11.38 4.97
C LYS A 198 11.39 10.15 5.81
N GLU A 199 12.33 10.27 6.74
CA GLU A 199 12.74 9.19 7.65
C GLU A 199 11.56 8.71 8.51
N PHE A 200 10.79 9.63 9.07
CA PHE A 200 9.57 9.28 9.82
C PHE A 200 8.58 8.50 8.98
N GLY A 201 8.26 8.97 7.76
CA GLY A 201 7.33 8.31 6.86
C GLY A 201 7.80 6.91 6.47
N MET A 202 9.09 6.75 6.14
CA MET A 202 9.70 5.46 5.83
C MET A 202 9.53 4.47 6.98
N ASN A 203 9.93 4.85 8.20
CA ASN A 203 9.84 4.00 9.37
C ASN A 203 8.38 3.63 9.71
N LEU A 204 7.46 4.60 9.57
CA LEU A 204 6.03 4.34 9.77
C LEU A 204 5.48 3.33 8.77
N GLY A 205 5.87 3.44 7.49
CA GLY A 205 5.45 2.52 6.45
C GLY A 205 6.02 1.11 6.63
N MET A 206 7.29 1.01 7.04
CA MET A 206 7.91 -0.29 7.38
C MET A 206 7.18 -0.95 8.55
N MET A 207 6.91 -0.22 9.64
CA MET A 207 6.14 -0.73 10.77
C MET A 207 4.73 -1.17 10.36
N PHE A 208 4.07 -0.39 9.50
CA PHE A 208 2.73 -0.69 9.02
C PHE A 208 2.70 -2.04 8.29
N GLN A 209 3.64 -2.26 7.35
CA GLN A 209 3.67 -3.50 6.57
C GLN A 209 4.06 -4.71 7.43
N ILE A 210 5.11 -4.60 8.24
CA ILE A 210 5.53 -5.71 9.13
C ILE A 210 4.38 -6.12 10.05
N ARG A 211 3.62 -5.15 10.58
CA ARG A 211 2.44 -5.45 11.39
C ARG A 211 1.33 -6.14 10.60
N ASP A 212 1.07 -5.69 9.37
CA ASP A 212 0.03 -6.30 8.50
C ASP A 212 0.41 -7.76 8.18
N ASP A 213 1.68 -8.00 7.86
CA ASP A 213 2.22 -9.33 7.61
C ASP A 213 2.14 -10.26 8.84
N ILE A 214 2.40 -9.73 10.04
CA ILE A 214 2.23 -10.49 11.28
C ILE A 214 0.75 -10.88 11.47
N PHE A 215 -0.18 -9.96 11.18
CA PHE A 215 -1.60 -10.21 11.35
C PHE A 215 -2.17 -11.23 10.34
N ASP A 216 -1.52 -11.45 9.20
CA ASP A 216 -1.91 -12.49 8.26
C ASP A 216 -1.75 -13.91 8.83
N TYR A 217 -0.96 -14.07 9.92
CA TYR A 217 -0.74 -15.35 10.61
C TYR A 217 -1.68 -15.58 11.80
N PHE A 218 -2.43 -14.59 12.25
CA PHE A 218 -3.27 -14.71 13.45
C PHE A 218 -4.74 -14.61 13.11
N ASP A 219 -5.46 -15.70 13.38
CA ASP A 219 -6.91 -15.77 13.23
C ASP A 219 -7.56 -14.93 14.36
N SER A 220 -7.80 -13.64 14.10
CA SER A 220 -8.51 -12.80 15.06
C SER A 220 -9.82 -12.30 14.44
N LYS A 221 -10.92 -12.65 15.11
CA LYS A 221 -12.26 -12.12 14.77
C LYS A 221 -12.32 -10.59 14.81
N GLU A 222 -11.37 -9.95 15.46
CA GLU A 222 -11.26 -8.49 15.58
C GLU A 222 -10.63 -7.84 14.33
N ILE A 223 -9.84 -8.58 13.54
CA ILE A 223 -9.15 -8.06 12.36
C ILE A 223 -10.05 -8.07 11.12
N GLY A 224 -11.00 -9.00 11.04
CA GLY A 224 -12.03 -9.06 9.99
C GLY A 224 -11.49 -9.33 8.57
N LYS A 225 -10.24 -9.84 8.45
CA LYS A 225 -9.62 -10.25 7.19
C LYS A 225 -9.43 -11.76 7.17
N PRO A 226 -9.56 -12.43 6.01
CA PRO A 226 -9.09 -13.81 5.87
C PRO A 226 -7.59 -13.86 6.09
N THR A 227 -7.10 -14.90 6.76
CA THR A 227 -5.68 -15.12 7.09
C THR A 227 -5.04 -16.11 6.12
N GLY A 228 -3.71 -15.99 5.93
CA GLY A 228 -2.93 -16.88 5.07
C GLY A 228 -2.98 -16.53 3.58
N ASN A 229 -3.47 -15.36 3.22
CA ASN A 229 -3.55 -14.92 1.82
C ASN A 229 -2.16 -14.76 1.18
N ASP A 230 -1.19 -14.21 1.90
CA ASP A 230 0.17 -14.02 1.38
C ASP A 230 0.80 -15.37 0.99
N MET A 231 0.64 -16.38 1.83
CA MET A 231 1.13 -17.74 1.52
C MET A 231 0.39 -18.36 0.33
N ALA A 232 -0.93 -18.17 0.22
CA ALA A 232 -1.71 -18.68 -0.90
C ALA A 232 -1.27 -18.07 -2.24
N GLU A 233 -0.81 -16.82 -2.21
CA GLU A 233 -0.25 -16.09 -3.36
C GLU A 233 1.24 -16.37 -3.61
N GLY A 234 1.86 -17.28 -2.85
CA GLY A 234 3.28 -17.62 -2.97
C GLY A 234 4.23 -16.61 -2.33
N LYS A 235 3.71 -15.69 -1.53
CA LYS A 235 4.47 -14.64 -0.82
C LYS A 235 4.92 -15.18 0.53
N LEU A 236 6.23 -15.15 0.79
CA LEU A 236 6.80 -15.45 2.11
C LEU A 236 7.08 -14.13 2.82
N THR A 237 6.45 -13.93 3.97
CA THR A 237 6.62 -12.73 4.79
C THR A 237 7.56 -12.96 5.96
N LEU A 238 7.96 -11.91 6.66
CA LEU A 238 9.03 -11.93 7.66
C LEU A 238 8.92 -13.05 8.70
N PRO A 239 7.75 -13.36 9.29
CA PRO A 239 7.65 -14.41 10.28
C PRO A 239 8.12 -15.77 9.76
N VAL A 240 7.71 -16.15 8.55
CA VAL A 240 8.13 -17.42 7.93
C VAL A 240 9.57 -17.38 7.48
N ILE A 241 10.04 -16.28 6.87
CA ILE A 241 11.44 -16.10 6.47
C ILE A 241 12.36 -16.26 7.68
N TYR A 242 12.01 -15.63 8.81
CA TYR A 242 12.78 -15.74 10.05
C TYR A 242 12.81 -17.19 10.59
N ALA A 243 11.66 -17.87 10.62
CA ALA A 243 11.58 -19.25 11.05
C ALA A 243 12.45 -20.18 10.18
N LEU A 244 12.37 -20.02 8.85
CA LEU A 244 13.14 -20.82 7.89
C LEU A 244 14.65 -20.60 8.00
N ASN A 245 15.08 -19.39 8.25
CA ASN A 245 16.51 -19.06 8.39
C ASN A 245 17.11 -19.50 9.74
N ASN A 246 16.26 -19.77 10.74
CA ASN A 246 16.71 -20.09 12.09
C ASN A 246 16.35 -21.52 12.54
N THR A 247 15.86 -22.39 11.65
CA THR A 247 15.51 -23.76 11.95
C THR A 247 15.97 -24.72 10.86
N ASP A 248 16.53 -25.88 11.29
CA ASP A 248 16.84 -26.99 10.39
C ASP A 248 15.62 -27.92 10.15
N PHE A 249 14.41 -27.36 10.26
CA PHE A 249 13.18 -28.14 10.18
C PHE A 249 12.83 -28.46 8.72
N GLU A 250 13.15 -29.63 8.22
CA GLU A 250 12.94 -30.07 6.82
C GLU A 250 11.50 -29.90 6.33
N ALA A 251 10.52 -30.07 7.23
CA ALA A 251 9.11 -29.85 6.91
C ALA A 251 8.81 -28.39 6.54
N MET A 252 9.43 -27.42 7.23
CA MET A 252 9.26 -25.99 6.95
C MET A 252 9.90 -25.60 5.61
N GLN A 253 11.06 -26.16 5.27
CA GLN A 253 11.68 -25.93 3.96
C GLN A 253 10.83 -26.50 2.82
N THR A 254 10.25 -27.69 3.03
CA THR A 254 9.33 -28.32 2.06
C THR A 254 8.08 -27.47 1.87
N LEU A 255 7.53 -26.93 2.96
CA LEU A 255 6.36 -26.04 2.94
C LEU A 255 6.65 -24.74 2.18
N ALA A 256 7.80 -24.11 2.45
CA ALA A 256 8.21 -22.89 1.75
C ALA A 256 8.33 -23.11 0.23
N LYS A 257 8.83 -24.28 -0.20
CA LYS A 257 8.86 -24.65 -1.63
C LYS A 257 7.46 -24.79 -2.22
N LYS A 258 6.50 -25.36 -1.47
CA LYS A 258 5.11 -25.48 -1.91
C LYS A 258 4.41 -24.13 -2.01
N VAL A 259 4.65 -23.21 -1.05
CA VAL A 259 4.16 -21.84 -1.08
C VAL A 259 4.65 -21.14 -2.36
N LYS A 260 5.95 -21.12 -2.60
CA LYS A 260 6.56 -20.49 -3.78
C LYS A 260 6.12 -21.12 -5.11
N ALA A 261 5.79 -22.39 -5.12
CA ALA A 261 5.28 -23.10 -6.30
C ALA A 261 3.78 -22.89 -6.53
N GLY A 262 3.07 -22.18 -5.64
CA GLY A 262 1.62 -22.02 -5.70
C GLY A 262 0.83 -23.34 -5.55
N THR A 263 1.44 -24.34 -4.94
CA THR A 263 0.87 -25.70 -4.78
C THR A 263 0.37 -25.99 -3.38
N ILE A 264 0.39 -24.99 -2.50
CA ILE A 264 -0.08 -25.12 -1.12
C ILE A 264 -1.61 -25.00 -1.07
N ASN A 265 -2.23 -25.79 -0.20
CA ASN A 265 -3.67 -25.68 0.07
C ASN A 265 -3.93 -25.06 1.45
N THR A 266 -5.20 -24.68 1.72
CA THR A 266 -5.59 -24.01 2.97
C THR A 266 -5.28 -24.80 4.23
N ASP A 267 -5.40 -26.15 4.18
CA ASP A 267 -5.12 -26.99 5.33
C ASP A 267 -3.61 -27.09 5.60
N GLU A 268 -2.79 -27.13 4.56
CA GLU A 268 -1.32 -27.08 4.69
C GLU A 268 -0.87 -25.72 5.23
N ILE A 269 -1.52 -24.61 4.84
CA ILE A 269 -1.28 -23.26 5.41
C ILE A 269 -1.58 -23.27 6.91
N ARG A 270 -2.75 -23.82 7.32
CA ARG A 270 -3.11 -23.93 8.73
C ARG A 270 -2.12 -24.78 9.54
N MET A 271 -1.70 -25.90 9.00
CA MET A 271 -0.69 -26.76 9.65
C MET A 271 0.64 -26.01 9.82
N ALA A 272 1.05 -25.24 8.82
CA ALA A 272 2.25 -24.41 8.88
C ALA A 272 2.17 -23.34 9.97
N LEU A 273 1.05 -22.63 10.01
CA LEU A 273 0.80 -21.59 11.01
C LEU A 273 0.78 -22.18 12.43
N THR A 274 0.13 -23.33 12.62
CA THR A 274 0.11 -24.02 13.92
C THR A 274 1.52 -24.45 14.34
N ALA A 275 2.27 -25.08 13.43
CA ALA A 275 3.65 -25.50 13.70
C ALA A 275 4.57 -24.30 14.00
N TYR A 276 4.35 -23.15 13.34
CA TYR A 276 5.08 -21.92 13.62
C TYR A 276 4.78 -21.36 15.02
N VAL A 277 3.50 -21.28 15.39
CA VAL A 277 3.07 -20.82 16.72
C VAL A 277 3.65 -21.71 17.81
N ASP A 278 3.55 -23.03 17.65
CA ASP A 278 4.12 -24.01 18.58
C ASP A 278 5.64 -23.85 18.72
N TYR A 279 6.33 -23.62 17.60
CA TYR A 279 7.77 -23.36 17.59
C TYR A 279 8.15 -22.10 18.36
N VAL A 280 7.43 -20.98 18.11
CA VAL A 280 7.68 -19.70 18.81
C VAL A 280 7.42 -19.84 20.31
N ILE A 281 6.34 -20.55 20.69
CA ILE A 281 5.99 -20.78 22.11
C ILE A 281 7.04 -21.67 22.80
N GLN A 282 7.54 -22.71 22.13
CA GLN A 282 8.54 -23.61 22.71
C GLN A 282 9.92 -22.97 22.84
N ARG A 283 10.25 -21.97 22.03
CA ARG A 283 11.55 -21.28 22.06
C ARG A 283 11.68 -20.24 23.19
N THR A 284 10.62 -19.90 23.89
CA THR A 284 10.61 -19.00 25.05
C THR A 284 10.99 -19.71 26.35
N LYS A 285 11.50 -20.93 26.27
CA LYS A 285 12.20 -21.66 27.30
C LYS A 285 13.63 -21.96 26.85
#